data_f82bd52abe419e625de1db8604992947
#
_entry.id   f82bd52abe419e625de1db8604992947
#
_cell.length_a   1.000
_cell.length_b   1.000
_cell.length_c   1.000
_cell.angle_alpha   90.00
_cell.angle_beta   90.00
_cell.angle_gamma   90.00
#
_symmetry.space_group_name_H-M   'P 1'
#
loop_
_entity.id
_entity.type
_entity.pdbx_description
1 polymer ?
#
loop_
_entity_poly.entity_id
_entity_poly.type
_entity_poly.pdbx_seq_one_letter_code
_entity_poly.pdbx_strand_id
1 'polypeptide(L)'
;MWQPAPVVILATPVTRLDEAVRALAPNLRPGTLVVDVGSVKTGPAAILAAGLPADVEILATHPLFGPQSAGDGIRGLKIAVCPIRGRGAFRAAAFLRRGLGLDVILTTPEAHDQAMASVQGLTHLIAKVLVAMEPLPTRMTTRSFDLLMQAVGMVRDDAPDVFHAIERANPHAAQVRQRFFALAGQLDAELAGEAAPAAPVRLAS
;
A
#
# COMPACT_ATOMS: atom_id res chain seq x y z
N MET A 1 -29.46 -13.09 20.14
CA MET A 1 -29.74 -12.61 18.79
C MET A 1 -28.55 -11.79 18.33
N TRP A 2 -27.85 -12.20 17.27
CA TRP A 2 -26.67 -11.47 16.74
C TRP A 2 -27.14 -10.13 16.15
N GLN A 3 -26.63 -9.02 16.68
CA GLN A 3 -26.85 -7.73 16.04
C GLN A 3 -25.74 -7.53 14.99
N PRO A 4 -26.08 -7.24 13.71
CA PRO A 4 -25.07 -6.96 12.71
C PRO A 4 -24.26 -5.71 13.09
N ALA A 5 -22.97 -5.79 12.88
CA ALA A 5 -22.06 -4.69 13.13
C ALA A 5 -22.38 -3.49 12.21
N PRO A 6 -22.37 -2.26 12.74
CA PRO A 6 -22.57 -1.05 11.90
C PRO A 6 -21.32 -0.78 11.03
N VAL A 7 -20.19 -1.37 11.34
CA VAL A 7 -18.93 -1.26 10.60
C VAL A 7 -18.34 -2.66 10.42
N VAL A 8 -17.94 -2.98 9.19
CA VAL A 8 -17.23 -4.22 8.83
C VAL A 8 -15.88 -3.85 8.24
N ILE A 9 -14.81 -4.41 8.79
CA ILE A 9 -13.45 -4.19 8.29
C ILE A 9 -12.99 -5.44 7.54
N LEU A 10 -12.59 -5.26 6.27
CA LEU A 10 -12.01 -6.30 5.43
C LEU A 10 -10.48 -6.19 5.46
N ALA A 11 -9.86 -7.17 6.10
CA ALA A 11 -8.40 -7.31 6.22
C ALA A 11 -7.93 -8.59 5.50
N THR A 12 -8.60 -8.96 4.41
CA THR A 12 -8.27 -10.14 3.59
C THR A 12 -7.21 -9.78 2.54
N PRO A 13 -6.37 -10.75 2.11
CA PRO A 13 -5.53 -10.57 0.94
C PRO A 13 -6.34 -10.11 -0.28
N VAL A 14 -5.77 -9.22 -1.09
CA VAL A 14 -6.43 -8.64 -2.27
C VAL A 14 -6.94 -9.73 -3.22
N THR A 15 -6.19 -10.83 -3.36
CA THR A 15 -6.54 -12.00 -4.19
C THR A 15 -7.80 -12.72 -3.74
N ARG A 16 -8.22 -12.55 -2.48
CA ARG A 16 -9.41 -13.18 -1.90
C ARG A 16 -10.54 -12.19 -1.63
N LEU A 17 -10.37 -10.93 -1.97
CA LEU A 17 -11.34 -9.88 -1.65
C LEU A 17 -12.69 -10.11 -2.34
N ASP A 18 -12.70 -10.53 -3.60
CA ASP A 18 -13.93 -10.82 -4.37
C ASP A 18 -14.73 -11.97 -3.72
N GLU A 19 -14.06 -13.05 -3.28
CA GLU A 19 -14.69 -14.13 -2.53
C GLU A 19 -15.30 -13.63 -1.21
N ALA A 20 -14.54 -12.84 -0.46
CA ALA A 20 -14.99 -12.28 0.81
C ALA A 20 -16.21 -11.35 0.63
N VAL A 21 -16.21 -10.53 -0.41
CA VAL A 21 -17.32 -9.63 -0.75
C VAL A 21 -18.59 -10.42 -1.09
N ARG A 22 -18.50 -11.47 -1.92
CA ARG A 22 -19.65 -12.33 -2.25
C ARG A 22 -20.23 -13.01 -1.03
N ALA A 23 -19.41 -13.49 -0.12
CA ALA A 23 -19.87 -14.14 1.12
C ALA A 23 -20.52 -13.14 2.10
N LEU A 24 -20.00 -11.90 2.12
CA LEU A 24 -20.44 -10.86 3.05
C LEU A 24 -21.74 -10.19 2.58
N ALA A 25 -21.86 -9.88 1.29
CA ALA A 25 -22.93 -9.05 0.72
C ALA A 25 -24.36 -9.43 1.15
N PRO A 26 -24.77 -10.73 1.16
CA PRO A 26 -26.12 -11.13 1.57
C PRO A 26 -26.45 -10.86 3.05
N ASN A 27 -25.44 -10.65 3.88
CA ASN A 27 -25.57 -10.51 5.33
C ASN A 27 -25.47 -9.04 5.81
N LEU A 28 -25.25 -8.10 4.90
CA LEU A 28 -25.14 -6.69 5.23
C LEU A 28 -26.52 -6.04 5.36
N ARG A 29 -26.60 -5.06 6.26
CA ARG A 29 -27.81 -4.21 6.39
C ARG A 29 -27.60 -2.88 5.68
N PRO A 30 -28.69 -2.23 5.24
CA PRO A 30 -28.66 -0.85 4.79
C PRO A 30 -27.89 0.06 5.74
N GLY A 31 -27.01 0.91 5.21
CA GLY A 31 -26.22 1.85 6.00
C GLY A 31 -25.00 1.26 6.72
N THR A 32 -24.71 -0.05 6.60
CA THR A 32 -23.45 -0.62 7.08
C THR A 32 -22.27 0.03 6.35
N LEU A 33 -21.24 0.44 7.08
CA LEU A 33 -19.97 0.92 6.52
C LEU A 33 -19.00 -0.26 6.36
N VAL A 34 -18.63 -0.59 5.12
CA VAL A 34 -17.59 -1.57 4.82
C VAL A 34 -16.27 -0.82 4.57
N VAL A 35 -15.24 -1.22 5.31
CA VAL A 35 -13.89 -0.62 5.26
C VAL A 35 -12.89 -1.65 4.79
N ASP A 36 -12.15 -1.37 3.73
CA ASP A 36 -10.98 -2.12 3.29
C ASP A 36 -9.69 -1.49 3.86
N VAL A 37 -8.73 -2.33 4.27
CA VAL A 37 -7.44 -1.89 4.82
C VAL A 37 -6.23 -2.42 4.03
N GLY A 38 -6.44 -2.92 2.82
CA GLY A 38 -5.38 -3.47 1.96
C GLY A 38 -4.35 -2.43 1.49
N SER A 39 -3.25 -2.91 0.88
CA SER A 39 -2.13 -2.07 0.43
C SER A 39 -2.35 -1.41 -0.94
N VAL A 40 -3.32 -1.85 -1.73
CA VAL A 40 -3.71 -1.29 -3.03
C VAL A 40 -5.18 -0.88 -3.00
N LYS A 41 -5.58 0.11 -3.81
CA LYS A 41 -6.90 0.71 -3.69
C LYS A 41 -7.76 0.60 -4.95
N THR A 42 -7.19 0.76 -6.14
CA THR A 42 -7.96 0.84 -7.40
C THR A 42 -8.78 -0.42 -7.65
N GLY A 43 -8.14 -1.59 -7.64
CA GLY A 43 -8.81 -2.88 -7.82
C GLY A 43 -9.82 -3.19 -6.70
N PRO A 44 -9.41 -3.15 -5.43
CA PRO A 44 -10.31 -3.35 -4.29
C PRO A 44 -11.53 -2.43 -4.28
N ALA A 45 -11.36 -1.13 -4.56
CA ALA A 45 -12.47 -0.19 -4.64
C ALA A 45 -13.51 -0.59 -5.70
N ALA A 46 -13.05 -1.03 -6.87
CA ALA A 46 -13.92 -1.51 -7.94
C ALA A 46 -14.68 -2.79 -7.53
N ILE A 47 -14.00 -3.76 -6.91
CA ILE A 47 -14.60 -5.01 -6.41
C ILE A 47 -15.69 -4.69 -5.37
N LEU A 48 -15.40 -3.83 -4.40
CA LEU A 48 -16.35 -3.43 -3.36
C LEU A 48 -17.56 -2.70 -3.96
N ALA A 49 -17.33 -1.76 -4.88
CA ALA A 49 -18.38 -0.98 -5.50
C ALA A 49 -19.34 -1.83 -6.34
N ALA A 50 -18.82 -2.85 -7.03
CA ALA A 50 -19.60 -3.76 -7.86
C ALA A 50 -20.29 -4.89 -7.05
N GLY A 51 -19.64 -5.40 -6.00
CA GLY A 51 -20.10 -6.58 -5.28
C GLY A 51 -20.97 -6.31 -4.07
N LEU A 52 -20.96 -5.09 -3.51
CA LEU A 52 -21.74 -4.75 -2.32
C LEU A 52 -23.08 -4.07 -2.67
N PRO A 53 -24.18 -4.32 -1.90
CA PRO A 53 -25.47 -3.68 -2.09
C PRO A 53 -25.37 -2.15 -2.16
N ALA A 54 -26.28 -1.53 -2.93
CA ALA A 54 -26.22 -0.09 -3.21
C ALA A 54 -26.41 0.81 -1.97
N ASP A 55 -27.08 0.29 -0.96
CA ASP A 55 -27.37 0.94 0.32
C ASP A 55 -26.29 0.73 1.39
N VAL A 56 -25.20 0.04 1.06
CA VAL A 56 -24.02 -0.13 1.89
C VAL A 56 -23.00 0.96 1.59
N GLU A 57 -22.46 1.59 2.63
CA GLU A 57 -21.40 2.60 2.50
C GLU A 57 -20.03 1.94 2.35
N ILE A 58 -19.12 2.53 1.56
CA ILE A 58 -17.82 1.94 1.24
C ILE A 58 -16.70 2.96 1.48
N LEU A 59 -15.70 2.54 2.25
CA LEU A 59 -14.49 3.28 2.54
C LEU A 59 -13.27 2.41 2.27
N ALA A 60 -12.44 2.76 1.30
CA ALA A 60 -11.15 2.13 1.14
C ALA A 60 -10.09 2.90 1.94
N THR A 61 -9.30 2.20 2.75
CA THR A 61 -8.22 2.79 3.55
C THR A 61 -6.93 2.01 3.37
N HIS A 62 -5.80 2.67 3.66
CA HIS A 62 -4.51 2.02 3.76
C HIS A 62 -3.74 2.62 4.92
N PRO A 63 -3.62 1.91 6.07
CA PRO A 63 -2.64 2.25 7.10
C PRO A 63 -1.24 2.20 6.49
N LEU A 64 -0.55 3.35 6.42
CA LEU A 64 0.80 3.44 5.83
C LEU A 64 1.86 3.03 6.87
N PHE A 65 1.55 2.00 7.64
CA PHE A 65 2.38 1.43 8.69
C PHE A 65 2.05 -0.06 8.90
N GLY A 66 3.06 -0.82 9.26
CA GLY A 66 2.94 -2.22 9.64
C GLY A 66 3.13 -2.43 11.15
N PRO A 67 3.10 -3.67 11.64
CA PRO A 67 3.31 -4.00 13.06
C PRO A 67 4.61 -3.43 13.61
N GLN A 68 5.69 -3.46 12.84
CA GLN A 68 7.00 -2.95 13.24
C GLN A 68 6.99 -1.44 13.46
N SER A 69 6.34 -0.69 12.55
CA SER A 69 6.23 0.78 12.63
C SER A 69 5.25 1.23 13.72
N ALA A 70 4.33 0.36 14.14
CA ALA A 70 3.29 0.65 15.12
C ALA A 70 3.65 0.16 16.55
N GLY A 71 4.86 -0.38 16.76
CA GLY A 71 5.29 -0.95 18.04
C GLY A 71 5.15 0.01 19.23
N ASP A 72 5.43 1.29 19.03
CA ASP A 72 5.31 2.34 20.05
C ASP A 72 3.95 3.07 20.01
N GLY A 73 2.97 2.52 19.30
CA GLY A 73 1.63 3.09 19.11
C GLY A 73 1.42 3.71 17.74
N ILE A 74 0.16 4.08 17.47
CA ILE A 74 -0.25 4.53 16.12
C ILE A 74 -0.42 6.06 16.00
N ARG A 75 -0.30 6.81 17.08
CA ARG A 75 -0.49 8.27 17.07
C ARG A 75 0.53 8.95 16.17
N GLY A 76 0.05 9.80 15.26
CA GLY A 76 0.88 10.50 14.28
C GLY A 76 1.24 9.66 13.05
N LEU A 77 0.96 8.36 13.03
CA LEU A 77 1.16 7.54 11.84
C LEU A 77 0.13 7.88 10.77
N LYS A 78 0.51 7.69 9.50
CA LYS A 78 -0.29 8.09 8.35
C LYS A 78 -1.26 6.99 7.94
N ILE A 79 -2.47 7.41 7.53
CA ILE A 79 -3.45 6.54 6.89
C ILE A 79 -4.04 7.23 5.66
N ALA A 80 -4.00 6.56 4.52
CA ALA A 80 -4.73 6.99 3.34
C ALA A 80 -6.20 6.60 3.47
N VAL A 81 -7.10 7.50 3.10
CA VAL A 81 -8.55 7.35 3.19
C VAL A 81 -9.18 7.75 1.86
N CYS A 82 -9.79 6.78 1.18
CA CYS A 82 -10.43 6.92 -0.13
C CYS A 82 -11.94 6.70 0.02
N PRO A 83 -12.77 7.75 0.09
CA PRO A 83 -14.22 7.62 0.08
C PRO A 83 -14.71 7.06 -1.26
N ILE A 84 -15.46 5.94 -1.23
CA ILE A 84 -15.98 5.31 -2.45
C ILE A 84 -17.48 5.54 -2.58
N ARG A 85 -18.26 5.26 -1.51
CA ARG A 85 -19.71 5.39 -1.52
C ARG A 85 -20.25 5.73 -0.13
N GLY A 86 -21.17 6.68 -0.05
CA GLY A 86 -21.83 7.08 1.20
C GLY A 86 -21.13 8.22 1.93
N ARG A 87 -21.68 8.59 3.10
CA ARG A 87 -21.19 9.71 3.93
C ARG A 87 -20.41 9.27 5.18
N GLY A 88 -20.41 7.97 5.49
CA GLY A 88 -19.70 7.40 6.65
C GLY A 88 -18.21 7.64 6.64
N ALA A 89 -17.62 7.79 5.44
CA ALA A 89 -16.20 8.09 5.27
C ALA A 89 -15.73 9.33 6.06
N PHE A 90 -16.53 10.39 6.11
CA PHE A 90 -16.16 11.62 6.85
C PHE A 90 -16.18 11.40 8.36
N ARG A 91 -17.14 10.61 8.86
CA ARG A 91 -17.21 10.22 10.28
C ARG A 91 -16.05 9.32 10.65
N ALA A 92 -15.73 8.35 9.80
CA ALA A 92 -14.57 7.47 9.97
C ALA A 92 -13.26 8.26 9.96
N ALA A 93 -13.06 9.16 9.00
CA ALA A 93 -11.87 10.03 8.96
C ALA A 93 -11.74 10.92 10.20
N ALA A 94 -12.85 11.46 10.70
CA ALA A 94 -12.85 12.25 11.95
C ALA A 94 -12.47 11.40 13.17
N PHE A 95 -12.97 10.15 13.26
CA PHE A 95 -12.61 9.20 14.31
C PHE A 95 -11.12 8.80 14.22
N LEU A 96 -10.63 8.45 13.03
CA LEU A 96 -9.23 8.10 12.81
C LEU A 96 -8.30 9.24 13.25
N ARG A 97 -8.66 10.50 12.92
CA ARG A 97 -7.86 11.68 13.26
C ARG A 97 -7.96 12.05 14.75
N ARG A 98 -9.18 12.16 15.30
CA ARG A 98 -9.40 12.67 16.66
C ARG A 98 -9.35 11.58 17.74
N GLY A 99 -9.91 10.40 17.42
CA GLY A 99 -9.97 9.27 18.35
C GLY A 99 -8.67 8.50 18.41
N LEU A 100 -8.06 8.19 17.26
CA LEU A 100 -6.82 7.42 17.18
C LEU A 100 -5.57 8.30 17.02
N GLY A 101 -5.72 9.58 16.73
CA GLY A 101 -4.60 10.51 16.55
C GLY A 101 -3.77 10.27 15.29
N LEU A 102 -4.35 9.61 14.27
CA LEU A 102 -3.68 9.35 13.00
C LEU A 102 -3.59 10.61 12.14
N ASP A 103 -2.55 10.70 11.31
CA ASP A 103 -2.47 11.66 10.20
C ASP A 103 -3.26 11.11 9.01
N VAL A 104 -4.46 11.67 8.81
CA VAL A 104 -5.42 11.20 7.81
C VAL A 104 -5.23 11.94 6.50
N ILE A 105 -4.86 11.22 5.45
CA ILE A 105 -4.68 11.72 4.09
C ILE A 105 -5.91 11.32 3.26
N LEU A 106 -6.76 12.30 2.93
CA LEU A 106 -7.87 12.07 2.00
C LEU A 106 -7.35 12.05 0.56
N THR A 107 -7.69 11.00 -0.18
CA THR A 107 -7.23 10.82 -1.56
C THR A 107 -8.23 9.98 -2.36
N THR A 108 -7.94 9.71 -3.63
CA THR A 108 -8.67 8.77 -4.48
C THR A 108 -7.89 7.45 -4.58
N PRO A 109 -8.55 6.33 -4.94
CA PRO A 109 -7.87 5.06 -5.19
C PRO A 109 -6.75 5.17 -6.20
N GLU A 110 -6.96 5.89 -7.28
CA GLU A 110 -6.01 6.10 -8.37
C GLU A 110 -4.77 6.88 -7.91
N ALA A 111 -4.97 8.05 -7.29
CA ALA A 111 -3.86 8.87 -6.77
C ALA A 111 -3.07 8.15 -5.67
N HIS A 112 -3.76 7.35 -4.84
CA HIS A 112 -3.12 6.49 -3.86
C HIS A 112 -2.19 5.48 -4.54
N ASP A 113 -2.70 4.69 -5.49
CA ASP A 113 -1.92 3.62 -6.12
C ASP A 113 -0.76 4.18 -6.95
N GLN A 114 -0.94 5.34 -7.60
CA GLN A 114 0.13 6.05 -8.29
C GLN A 114 1.26 6.45 -7.34
N ALA A 115 0.95 7.01 -6.17
CA ALA A 115 1.95 7.36 -5.17
C ALA A 115 2.63 6.12 -4.57
N MET A 116 1.84 5.08 -4.23
CA MET A 116 2.34 3.86 -3.59
C MET A 116 3.19 3.01 -4.53
N ALA A 117 2.99 3.08 -5.84
CA ALA A 117 3.88 2.43 -6.81
C ALA A 117 5.35 2.85 -6.63
N SER A 118 5.59 4.13 -6.35
CA SER A 118 6.96 4.62 -6.07
C SER A 118 7.35 4.43 -4.61
N VAL A 119 6.50 4.84 -3.66
CA VAL A 119 6.85 4.85 -2.23
C VAL A 119 6.98 3.42 -1.70
N GLN A 120 5.94 2.62 -1.85
CA GLN A 120 5.90 1.27 -1.29
C GLN A 120 6.58 0.26 -2.22
N GLY A 121 6.35 0.36 -3.54
CA GLY A 121 6.95 -0.53 -4.53
C GLY A 121 8.48 -0.51 -4.48
N LEU A 122 9.11 0.66 -4.56
CA LEU A 122 10.57 0.74 -4.51
C LEU A 122 11.14 0.30 -3.16
N THR A 123 10.49 0.63 -2.05
CA THR A 123 10.94 0.18 -0.72
C THR A 123 11.00 -1.35 -0.65
N HIS A 124 9.97 -2.04 -1.11
CA HIS A 124 9.92 -3.51 -1.09
C HIS A 124 10.88 -4.13 -2.10
N LEU A 125 11.05 -3.55 -3.31
CA LEU A 125 12.01 -4.02 -4.30
C LEU A 125 13.44 -3.94 -3.76
N ILE A 126 13.84 -2.78 -3.24
CA ILE A 126 15.16 -2.56 -2.66
C ILE A 126 15.40 -3.50 -1.48
N ALA A 127 14.42 -3.64 -0.59
CA ALA A 127 14.51 -4.57 0.53
C ALA A 127 14.72 -6.01 0.08
N LYS A 128 13.97 -6.49 -0.92
CA LYS A 128 14.12 -7.85 -1.46
C LYS A 128 15.50 -8.09 -2.06
N VAL A 129 16.06 -7.10 -2.77
CA VAL A 129 17.41 -7.20 -3.34
C VAL A 129 18.45 -7.23 -2.23
N LEU A 130 18.38 -6.33 -1.24
CA LEU A 130 19.35 -6.27 -0.15
C LEU A 130 19.32 -7.53 0.73
N VAL A 131 18.15 -8.07 1.00
CA VAL A 131 18.00 -9.36 1.70
C VAL A 131 18.62 -10.51 0.89
N ALA A 132 18.44 -10.51 -0.43
CA ALA A 132 19.06 -11.54 -1.30
C ALA A 132 20.60 -11.43 -1.40
N MET A 133 21.17 -10.26 -1.07
CA MET A 133 22.63 -10.04 -1.01
C MET A 133 23.26 -10.45 0.34
N GLU A 134 22.46 -10.85 1.34
CA GLU A 134 23.00 -11.26 2.65
C GLU A 134 23.94 -12.48 2.55
N PRO A 135 25.02 -12.57 3.38
CA PRO A 135 25.31 -11.70 4.53
C PRO A 135 25.96 -10.36 4.15
N LEU A 136 25.47 -9.27 4.72
CA LEU A 136 26.01 -7.93 4.56
C LEU A 136 26.88 -7.53 5.78
N PRO A 137 27.87 -6.59 5.62
CA PRO A 137 28.70 -6.12 6.73
C PRO A 137 27.85 -5.52 7.85
N THR A 138 28.19 -5.84 9.11
CA THR A 138 27.48 -5.35 10.30
C THR A 138 28.34 -4.48 11.21
N ARG A 139 29.67 -4.49 11.03
CA ARG A 139 30.61 -3.77 11.91
C ARG A 139 31.20 -2.52 11.26
N MET A 140 31.55 -2.61 9.97
CA MET A 140 32.12 -1.47 9.23
C MET A 140 31.02 -0.89 8.32
N THR A 141 30.15 -0.08 8.91
CA THR A 141 28.99 0.51 8.25
C THR A 141 29.05 2.04 8.30
N THR A 142 28.27 2.69 7.46
CA THR A 142 28.03 4.13 7.52
C THR A 142 26.63 4.38 8.12
N ARG A 143 26.41 5.58 8.66
CA ARG A 143 25.09 5.96 9.18
C ARG A 143 23.98 5.84 8.13
N SER A 144 24.25 6.18 6.88
CA SER A 144 23.30 6.05 5.76
C SER A 144 22.95 4.59 5.47
N PHE A 145 23.94 3.69 5.53
CA PHE A 145 23.69 2.26 5.36
C PHE A 145 22.87 1.70 6.52
N ASP A 146 23.14 2.10 7.76
CA ASP A 146 22.37 1.66 8.92
C ASP A 146 20.88 2.08 8.81
N LEU A 147 20.61 3.31 8.36
CA LEU A 147 19.24 3.79 8.11
C LEU A 147 18.55 3.00 6.99
N LEU A 148 19.28 2.67 5.92
CA LEU A 148 18.76 1.83 4.85
C LEU A 148 18.39 0.43 5.37
N MET A 149 19.27 -0.19 6.17
CA MET A 149 18.99 -1.52 6.76
C MET A 149 17.87 -1.49 7.81
N GLN A 150 17.70 -0.39 8.53
CA GLN A 150 16.52 -0.18 9.38
C GLN A 150 15.23 -0.16 8.56
N ALA A 151 15.21 0.56 7.42
CA ALA A 151 14.06 0.55 6.52
C ALA A 151 13.78 -0.84 5.92
N VAL A 152 14.84 -1.58 5.54
CA VAL A 152 14.71 -2.99 5.11
C VAL A 152 14.08 -3.85 6.20
N GLY A 153 14.52 -3.70 7.45
CA GLY A 153 13.98 -4.43 8.60
C GLY A 153 12.48 -4.22 8.83
N MET A 154 11.94 -3.06 8.43
CA MET A 154 10.49 -2.79 8.57
C MET A 154 9.60 -3.61 7.61
N VAL A 155 10.15 -4.10 6.51
CA VAL A 155 9.37 -4.78 5.45
C VAL A 155 9.87 -6.19 5.11
N ARG A 156 11.02 -6.61 5.68
CA ARG A 156 11.64 -7.91 5.32
C ARG A 156 10.75 -9.12 5.62
N ASP A 157 9.99 -9.04 6.72
CA ASP A 157 9.16 -10.13 7.25
C ASP A 157 7.69 -10.01 6.79
N ASP A 158 7.38 -9.05 5.90
CA ASP A 158 6.05 -8.95 5.31
C ASP A 158 5.71 -10.21 4.53
N ALA A 159 4.46 -10.67 4.69
CA ALA A 159 3.97 -11.85 3.99
C ALA A 159 4.15 -11.71 2.47
N PRO A 160 4.50 -12.80 1.75
CA PRO A 160 4.67 -12.76 0.29
C PRO A 160 3.48 -12.18 -0.47
N ASP A 161 2.26 -12.35 0.05
CA ASP A 161 1.03 -11.81 -0.54
C ASP A 161 0.99 -10.29 -0.51
N VAL A 162 1.59 -9.65 0.51
CA VAL A 162 1.72 -8.18 0.60
C VAL A 162 2.60 -7.68 -0.53
N PHE A 163 3.78 -8.27 -0.72
CA PHE A 163 4.69 -7.92 -1.81
C PHE A 163 4.04 -8.13 -3.18
N HIS A 164 3.35 -9.26 -3.38
CA HIS A 164 2.66 -9.53 -4.63
C HIS A 164 1.50 -8.55 -4.88
N ALA A 165 0.77 -8.15 -3.85
CA ALA A 165 -0.28 -7.15 -3.98
C ALA A 165 0.30 -5.80 -4.42
N ILE A 166 1.38 -5.34 -3.78
CA ILE A 166 2.06 -4.08 -4.10
C ILE A 166 2.58 -4.09 -5.54
N GLU A 167 3.22 -5.18 -5.98
CA GLU A 167 3.94 -5.23 -7.25
C GLU A 167 3.09 -5.69 -8.45
N ARG A 168 2.00 -6.43 -8.22
CA ARG A 168 1.19 -7.02 -9.29
C ARG A 168 -0.23 -6.47 -9.35
N ALA A 169 -0.84 -6.14 -8.19
CA ALA A 169 -2.21 -5.64 -8.16
C ALA A 169 -2.29 -4.10 -8.23
N ASN A 170 -1.19 -3.37 -7.98
CA ASN A 170 -1.12 -1.95 -8.24
C ASN A 170 -0.88 -1.70 -9.75
N PRO A 171 -1.80 -1.02 -10.47
CA PRO A 171 -1.69 -0.82 -11.92
C PRO A 171 -0.48 0.00 -12.36
N HIS A 172 0.12 0.79 -11.46
CA HIS A 172 1.26 1.66 -11.74
C HIS A 172 2.62 1.03 -11.38
N ALA A 173 2.66 -0.07 -10.60
CA ALA A 173 3.90 -0.65 -10.09
C ALA A 173 4.83 -1.15 -11.20
N ALA A 174 4.29 -1.77 -12.25
CA ALA A 174 5.10 -2.29 -13.35
C ALA A 174 5.94 -1.21 -14.04
N GLN A 175 5.36 -0.03 -14.28
CA GLN A 175 6.06 1.09 -14.92
C GLN A 175 7.18 1.63 -14.03
N VAL A 176 6.93 1.80 -12.75
CA VAL A 176 7.92 2.29 -11.79
C VAL A 176 9.08 1.29 -11.67
N ARG A 177 8.77 0.00 -11.55
CA ARG A 177 9.77 -1.08 -11.48
C ARG A 177 10.64 -1.12 -12.74
N GLN A 178 10.04 -1.07 -13.93
CA GLN A 178 10.78 -1.06 -15.19
C GLN A 178 11.71 0.16 -15.27
N ARG A 179 11.24 1.35 -14.90
CA ARG A 179 12.06 2.56 -14.86
C ARG A 179 13.21 2.43 -13.88
N PHE A 180 12.97 1.89 -12.69
CA PHE A 180 14.01 1.67 -11.67
C PHE A 180 15.14 0.78 -12.20
N PHE A 181 14.80 -0.37 -12.79
CA PHE A 181 15.82 -1.29 -13.32
C PHE A 181 16.52 -0.74 -14.56
N ALA A 182 15.83 0.00 -15.42
CA ALA A 182 16.46 0.66 -16.56
C ALA A 182 17.49 1.69 -16.11
N LEU A 183 17.18 2.53 -15.12
CA LEU A 183 18.12 3.51 -14.57
C LEU A 183 19.28 2.84 -13.82
N ALA A 184 19.03 1.77 -13.08
CA ALA A 184 20.07 1.00 -12.42
C ALA A 184 21.03 0.37 -13.43
N GLY A 185 20.52 -0.21 -14.53
CA GLY A 185 21.35 -0.76 -15.59
C GLY A 185 22.13 0.30 -16.37
N GLN A 186 21.59 1.49 -16.57
CA GLN A 186 22.34 2.61 -17.17
C GLN A 186 23.50 3.05 -16.27
N LEU A 187 23.26 3.16 -14.97
CA LEU A 187 24.31 3.49 -14.02
C LEU A 187 25.40 2.40 -13.96
N ASP A 188 25.03 1.13 -14.03
CA ASP A 188 25.97 0.00 -14.06
C ASP A 188 26.87 0.06 -15.30
N ALA A 189 26.29 0.30 -16.49
CA ALA A 189 27.04 0.46 -17.73
C ALA A 189 27.98 1.68 -17.71
N GLU A 190 27.54 2.81 -17.14
CA GLU A 190 28.36 4.01 -16.95
C GLU A 190 29.58 3.70 -16.06
N LEU A 191 29.35 3.03 -14.93
CA LEU A 191 30.42 2.66 -13.98
C LEU A 191 31.39 1.61 -14.55
N ALA A 192 30.92 0.74 -15.43
CA ALA A 192 31.77 -0.22 -16.15
C ALA A 192 32.62 0.44 -17.27
N GLY A 193 32.42 1.71 -17.56
CA GLY A 193 33.12 2.41 -18.65
C GLY A 193 32.61 2.05 -20.05
N GLU A 194 31.42 1.45 -20.15
CA GLU A 194 30.72 1.19 -21.40
C GLU A 194 30.05 2.49 -21.87
N ALA A 195 30.15 2.82 -23.19
CA ALA A 195 29.59 4.04 -23.75
C ALA A 195 28.08 4.14 -23.44
N ALA A 196 27.67 5.26 -22.86
CA ALA A 196 26.29 5.51 -22.46
C ALA A 196 25.31 5.27 -23.62
N PRO A 197 24.22 4.50 -23.45
CA PRO A 197 23.14 4.46 -24.40
C PRO A 197 22.45 5.82 -24.45
N ALA A 198 21.99 6.19 -25.67
CA ALA A 198 21.43 7.49 -26.02
C ALA A 198 20.41 8.04 -25.00
N ALA A 199 20.40 9.38 -24.89
CA ALA A 199 19.70 10.25 -23.96
C ALA A 199 18.30 9.80 -23.48
N PRO A 200 17.93 10.16 -22.21
CA PRO A 200 16.64 9.79 -21.62
C PRO A 200 15.48 10.48 -22.34
N VAL A 201 14.44 9.71 -22.61
CA VAL A 201 13.14 10.23 -23.07
C VAL A 201 12.64 11.25 -22.03
N ARG A 202 12.60 12.53 -22.40
CA ARG A 202 11.91 13.59 -21.64
C ARG A 202 10.42 13.24 -21.63
N LEU A 203 9.89 12.86 -20.48
CA LEU A 203 8.46 12.87 -20.28
C LEU A 203 8.03 14.34 -20.20
N ALA A 204 7.14 14.72 -21.09
CA ALA A 204 6.47 16.01 -21.06
C ALA A 204 5.71 16.17 -19.72
N SER A 205 5.80 17.36 -19.18
CA SER A 205 5.16 17.84 -17.94
C SER A 205 3.63 17.79 -18.05
#